data_3afb6855e7170f43a307cac1d9128516
#
_entry.id   3afb6855e7170f43a307cac1d9128516
#
_cell.length_a   1.000
_cell.length_b   1.000
_cell.length_c   1.000
_cell.angle_alpha   90.00
_cell.angle_beta   90.00
_cell.angle_gamma   90.00
#
_symmetry.space_group_name_H-M   'P 1'
#
loop_
_entity.id
_entity.type
_entity.pdbx_description
1 polymer ?
#
loop_
_entity_poly.entity_id
_entity_poly.type
_entity_poly.pdbx_seq_one_letter_code
_entity_poly.pdbx_strand_id
1 'polypeptide(L)'
;NHQFGLLLDVTLNDSRWDITYLGMQSMVEGLALAAFGFMHQTTEEPLLKKLLRYVMSDEARHVAFGVLSLKEVYEDMTQAELRERQEFAFEAALRMRDRFMRQEVWHRMGVDTEEMVKFQLAMPDELRVFQRMLFSKIVPNCKKLGLLDAGDGWLRDRFTDIGVIQFEDWVDTSEEFLELD
;
A
#
# COMPACT_ATOMS: atom_id res chain seq x y z
N ASN A 1 -6.79 9.38 -11.68
CA ASN A 1 -7.54 9.37 -10.42
C ASN A 1 -6.96 10.41 -9.48
N HIS A 2 -7.81 11.30 -8.95
CA HIS A 2 -7.39 12.45 -8.16
C HIS A 2 -6.61 12.05 -6.89
N GLN A 3 -7.09 11.07 -6.12
CA GLN A 3 -6.44 10.63 -4.88
C GLN A 3 -5.03 10.10 -5.12
N PHE A 4 -4.84 9.32 -6.18
CA PHE A 4 -3.52 8.83 -6.56
C PHE A 4 -2.61 9.96 -7.07
N GLY A 5 -3.16 10.92 -7.82
CA GLY A 5 -2.41 12.11 -8.24
C GLY A 5 -1.90 12.92 -7.06
N LEU A 6 -2.71 13.14 -6.03
CA LEU A 6 -2.31 13.82 -4.80
C LEU A 6 -1.17 13.08 -4.07
N LEU A 7 -1.24 11.74 -3.99
CA LEU A 7 -0.17 10.96 -3.39
C LEU A 7 1.14 11.11 -4.15
N LEU A 8 1.11 10.97 -5.48
CA LEU A 8 2.29 11.14 -6.33
C LEU A 8 2.87 12.55 -6.23
N ASP A 9 2.02 13.58 -6.19
CA ASP A 9 2.44 14.97 -6.10
C ASP A 9 3.21 15.22 -4.80
N VAL A 10 2.68 14.78 -3.66
CA VAL A 10 3.38 14.88 -2.36
C VAL A 10 4.68 14.07 -2.38
N THR A 11 4.65 12.84 -2.88
CA THR A 11 5.81 11.95 -2.91
C THR A 11 6.95 12.48 -3.77
N LEU A 12 6.64 13.04 -4.95
CA LEU A 12 7.64 13.48 -5.92
C LEU A 12 8.17 14.89 -5.66
N ASN A 13 7.40 15.74 -4.97
CA ASN A 13 7.79 17.12 -4.66
C ASN A 13 8.42 17.28 -3.28
N ASP A 14 8.44 16.25 -2.43
CA ASP A 14 9.15 16.30 -1.17
C ASP A 14 10.67 16.24 -1.42
N SER A 15 11.42 17.12 -0.78
CA SER A 15 12.88 17.18 -0.91
C SER A 15 13.60 16.05 -0.17
N ARG A 16 12.91 15.34 0.70
CA ARG A 16 13.45 14.25 1.51
C ARG A 16 13.34 12.94 0.73
N TRP A 17 14.45 12.36 0.39
CA TRP A 17 14.52 11.15 -0.43
C TRP A 17 13.80 9.95 0.24
N ASP A 18 13.83 9.87 1.57
CA ASP A 18 13.16 8.79 2.33
C ASP A 18 11.63 8.84 2.19
N ILE A 19 11.02 10.02 2.10
CA ILE A 19 9.60 10.18 1.80
C ILE A 19 9.27 9.66 0.39
N THR A 20 10.14 9.99 -0.58
CA THR A 20 9.99 9.47 -1.96
C THR A 20 10.07 7.94 -1.97
N TYR A 21 11.04 7.35 -1.27
CA TYR A 21 11.19 5.90 -1.17
C TYR A 21 10.02 5.24 -0.42
N LEU A 22 9.59 5.80 0.70
CA LEU A 22 8.42 5.31 1.43
C LEU A 22 7.17 5.32 0.55
N GLY A 23 6.92 6.43 -0.16
CA GLY A 23 5.78 6.58 -1.04
C GLY A 23 5.83 5.67 -2.27
N MET A 24 6.98 5.59 -2.95
CA MET A 24 7.10 4.79 -4.17
C MET A 24 7.30 3.31 -3.88
N GLN A 25 8.41 2.91 -3.23
CA GLN A 25 8.75 1.51 -3.06
C GLN A 25 7.81 0.78 -2.10
N SER A 26 7.47 1.40 -0.96
CA SER A 26 6.65 0.71 0.05
C SER A 26 5.15 0.80 -0.23
N MET A 27 4.64 1.97 -0.68
CA MET A 27 3.20 2.17 -0.87
C MET A 27 2.76 1.86 -2.29
N VAL A 28 3.35 2.49 -3.32
CA VAL A 28 2.89 2.37 -4.71
C VAL A 28 3.26 1.00 -5.29
N GLU A 29 4.51 0.56 -5.16
CA GLU A 29 4.96 -0.73 -5.67
C GLU A 29 4.40 -1.90 -4.86
N GLY A 30 4.21 -1.72 -3.54
CA GLY A 30 3.46 -2.67 -2.72
C GLY A 30 2.02 -2.89 -3.23
N LEU A 31 1.34 -1.81 -3.66
CA LEU A 31 0.03 -1.94 -4.31
C LEU A 31 0.13 -2.63 -5.68
N ALA A 32 1.16 -2.33 -6.47
CA ALA A 32 1.38 -2.97 -7.76
C ALA A 32 1.51 -4.48 -7.60
N LEU A 33 2.28 -4.95 -6.61
CA LEU A 33 2.38 -6.37 -6.27
C LEU A 33 1.02 -6.99 -5.93
N ALA A 34 0.19 -6.30 -5.12
CA ALA A 34 -1.15 -6.78 -4.80
C ALA A 34 -2.04 -6.91 -6.05
N ALA A 35 -2.02 -5.90 -6.92
CA ALA A 35 -2.80 -5.89 -8.16
C ALA A 35 -2.34 -6.95 -9.15
N PHE A 36 -1.04 -7.08 -9.36
CA PHE A 36 -0.45 -8.08 -10.25
C PHE A 36 -0.66 -9.50 -9.73
N GLY A 37 -0.54 -9.71 -8.42
CA GLY A 37 -0.85 -11.00 -7.79
C GLY A 37 -2.30 -11.41 -8.01
N PHE A 38 -3.24 -10.49 -7.86
CA PHE A 38 -4.65 -10.74 -8.16
C PHE A 38 -4.87 -11.09 -9.63
N MET A 39 -4.30 -10.31 -10.56
CA MET A 39 -4.41 -10.59 -11.99
C MET A 39 -3.76 -11.93 -12.35
N HIS A 40 -2.61 -12.26 -11.75
CA HIS A 40 -1.93 -13.55 -11.98
C HIS A 40 -2.78 -14.74 -11.53
N GLN A 41 -3.50 -14.61 -10.42
CA GLN A 41 -4.37 -15.68 -9.90
C GLN A 41 -5.64 -15.85 -10.74
N THR A 42 -6.19 -14.76 -11.28
CA THR A 42 -7.49 -14.76 -11.96
C THR A 42 -7.41 -14.91 -13.47
N THR A 43 -6.27 -14.61 -14.10
CA THR A 43 -6.13 -14.76 -15.55
C THR A 43 -5.90 -16.22 -15.96
N GLU A 44 -6.52 -16.62 -17.06
CA GLU A 44 -6.27 -17.92 -17.74
C GLU A 44 -5.29 -17.78 -18.92
N GLU A 45 -4.92 -16.54 -19.30
CA GLU A 45 -4.06 -16.29 -20.44
C GLU A 45 -2.59 -16.58 -20.09
N PRO A 46 -1.92 -17.58 -20.72
CA PRO A 46 -0.59 -18.05 -20.30
C PRO A 46 0.51 -16.99 -20.47
N LEU A 47 0.44 -16.17 -21.51
CA LEU A 47 1.44 -15.13 -21.78
C LEU A 47 1.36 -14.04 -20.69
N LEU A 48 0.14 -13.59 -20.35
CA LEU A 48 -0.07 -12.61 -19.30
C LEU A 48 0.40 -13.16 -17.94
N LYS A 49 0.08 -14.41 -17.65
CA LYS A 49 0.52 -15.07 -16.40
C LYS A 49 2.04 -15.09 -16.29
N LYS A 50 2.73 -15.46 -17.36
CA LYS A 50 4.20 -15.46 -17.41
C LYS A 50 4.78 -14.05 -17.27
N LEU A 51 4.22 -13.06 -17.96
CA LEU A 51 4.65 -11.67 -17.87
C LEU A 51 4.52 -11.13 -16.44
N LEU A 52 3.33 -11.32 -15.82
CA LEU A 52 3.07 -10.88 -14.45
C LEU A 52 4.06 -11.48 -13.47
N ARG A 53 4.44 -12.76 -13.62
CA ARG A 53 5.44 -13.41 -12.77
C ARG A 53 6.78 -12.66 -12.78
N TYR A 54 7.29 -12.29 -13.95
CA TYR A 54 8.55 -11.55 -14.05
C TYR A 54 8.43 -10.12 -13.48
N VAL A 55 7.35 -9.41 -13.81
CA VAL A 55 7.11 -8.07 -13.27
C VAL A 55 7.01 -8.12 -11.75
N MET A 56 6.28 -9.07 -11.19
CA MET A 56 6.17 -9.24 -9.73
C MET A 56 7.52 -9.55 -9.07
N SER A 57 8.39 -10.31 -9.73
CA SER A 57 9.75 -10.55 -9.25
C SER A 57 10.56 -9.25 -9.16
N ASP A 58 10.46 -8.39 -10.17
CA ASP A 58 11.16 -7.10 -10.17
C ASP A 58 10.60 -6.15 -9.11
N GLU A 59 9.28 -6.03 -9.01
CA GLU A 59 8.62 -5.20 -7.99
C GLU A 59 8.93 -5.68 -6.56
N ALA A 60 9.00 -6.99 -6.33
CA ALA A 60 9.38 -7.54 -5.04
C ALA A 60 10.80 -7.14 -4.63
N ARG A 61 11.74 -7.07 -5.59
CA ARG A 61 13.12 -6.60 -5.34
C ARG A 61 13.14 -5.10 -5.02
N HIS A 62 12.34 -4.28 -5.73
CA HIS A 62 12.23 -2.85 -5.45
C HIS A 62 11.67 -2.59 -4.05
N VAL A 63 10.60 -3.26 -3.67
CA VAL A 63 10.01 -3.16 -2.33
C VAL A 63 11.02 -3.59 -1.26
N ALA A 64 11.70 -4.73 -1.45
CA ALA A 64 12.70 -5.23 -0.52
C ALA A 64 13.88 -4.25 -0.38
N PHE A 65 14.37 -3.69 -1.49
CA PHE A 65 15.40 -2.66 -1.49
C PHE A 65 14.95 -1.41 -0.74
N GLY A 66 13.73 -0.93 -0.99
CA GLY A 66 13.16 0.23 -0.29
C GLY A 66 13.07 0.00 1.22
N VAL A 67 12.58 -1.16 1.66
CA VAL A 67 12.49 -1.51 3.09
C VAL A 67 13.88 -1.57 3.73
N LEU A 68 14.86 -2.22 3.10
CA LEU A 68 16.22 -2.32 3.62
C LEU A 68 16.88 -0.96 3.75
N SER A 69 16.78 -0.12 2.70
CA SER A 69 17.39 1.22 2.68
C SER A 69 16.77 2.16 3.72
N LEU A 70 15.45 2.09 3.92
CA LEU A 70 14.76 2.96 4.87
C LEU A 70 14.95 2.53 6.31
N LYS A 71 15.05 1.22 6.57
CA LYS A 71 15.16 0.69 7.93
C LYS A 71 16.36 1.27 8.67
N GLU A 72 17.54 1.28 8.05
CA GLU A 72 18.77 1.83 8.65
C GLU A 72 18.60 3.33 8.97
N VAL A 73 17.98 4.08 8.07
CA VAL A 73 17.76 5.53 8.26
C VAL A 73 16.77 5.80 9.39
N TYR A 74 15.74 4.98 9.51
CA TYR A 74 14.70 5.16 10.52
C TYR A 74 15.18 4.81 11.94
N GLU A 75 16.21 3.95 12.08
CA GLU A 75 16.82 3.65 13.37
C GLU A 75 17.48 4.89 14.01
N ASP A 76 17.97 5.84 13.20
CA ASP A 76 18.64 7.06 13.66
C ASP A 76 17.70 8.27 13.77
N MET A 77 16.42 8.14 13.40
CA MET A 77 15.44 9.23 13.43
C MET A 77 14.93 9.53 14.84
N THR A 78 14.65 10.80 15.07
CA THR A 78 13.94 11.24 16.26
C THR A 78 12.48 10.78 16.24
N GLN A 79 11.84 10.76 17.42
CA GLN A 79 10.41 10.41 17.53
C GLN A 79 9.50 11.34 16.71
N ALA A 80 9.87 12.62 16.59
CA ALA A 80 9.12 13.58 15.77
C ALA A 80 9.20 13.25 14.27
N GLU A 81 10.40 12.92 13.80
CA GLU A 81 10.61 12.51 12.41
C GLU A 81 9.89 11.19 12.09
N LEU A 82 9.97 10.20 12.98
CA LEU A 82 9.23 8.94 12.82
C LEU A 82 7.72 9.17 12.77
N ARG A 83 7.20 10.10 13.60
CA ARG A 83 5.78 10.48 13.57
C ARG A 83 5.36 11.04 12.22
N GLU A 84 6.14 11.92 11.61
CA GLU A 84 5.86 12.42 10.26
C GLU A 84 5.79 11.29 9.22
N ARG A 85 6.67 10.27 9.31
CA ARG A 85 6.66 9.11 8.42
C ARG A 85 5.45 8.21 8.68
N GLN A 86 5.04 8.05 9.93
CA GLN A 86 3.80 7.35 10.29
C GLN A 86 2.56 8.04 9.70
N GLU A 87 2.47 9.36 9.84
CA GLU A 87 1.36 10.16 9.31
C GLU A 87 1.32 10.10 7.79
N PHE A 88 2.48 10.23 7.12
CA PHE A 88 2.59 10.07 5.67
C PHE A 88 2.15 8.66 5.23
N ALA A 89 2.63 7.60 5.88
CA ALA A 89 2.28 6.21 5.54
C ALA A 89 0.79 5.96 5.72
N PHE A 90 0.17 6.45 6.79
CA PHE A 90 -1.25 6.32 7.02
C PHE A 90 -2.09 7.07 5.98
N GLU A 91 -1.73 8.32 5.68
CA GLU A 91 -2.41 9.10 4.65
C GLU A 91 -2.27 8.46 3.26
N ALA A 92 -1.06 8.00 2.90
CA ALA A 92 -0.81 7.27 1.67
C ALA A 92 -1.70 6.01 1.57
N ALA A 93 -1.80 5.23 2.64
CA ALA A 93 -2.64 4.03 2.69
C ALA A 93 -4.14 4.37 2.49
N LEU A 94 -4.62 5.45 3.11
CA LEU A 94 -6.01 5.91 2.92
C LEU A 94 -6.26 6.37 1.48
N ARG A 95 -5.35 7.16 0.88
CA ARG A 95 -5.46 7.61 -0.52
C ARG A 95 -5.43 6.44 -1.50
N MET A 96 -4.60 5.44 -1.24
CA MET A 96 -4.54 4.21 -2.03
C MET A 96 -5.83 3.40 -1.91
N ARG A 97 -6.46 3.32 -0.75
CA ARG A 97 -7.80 2.74 -0.56
C ARG A 97 -8.85 3.54 -1.32
N ASP A 98 -8.87 4.86 -1.12
CA ASP A 98 -9.93 5.73 -1.61
C ASP A 98 -9.93 5.87 -3.14
N ARG A 99 -8.77 5.65 -3.81
CA ARG A 99 -8.73 5.60 -5.28
C ARG A 99 -9.66 4.51 -5.86
N PHE A 100 -9.92 3.44 -5.10
CA PHE A 100 -10.82 2.35 -5.52
C PHE A 100 -12.30 2.64 -5.26
N MET A 101 -12.62 3.70 -4.51
CA MET A 101 -14.00 4.18 -4.35
C MET A 101 -14.55 4.77 -5.66
N ARG A 102 -13.69 5.08 -6.63
CA ARG A 102 -14.06 5.53 -8.00
C ARG A 102 -15.01 6.72 -7.99
N GLN A 103 -14.87 7.63 -7.05
CA GLN A 103 -15.75 8.78 -6.84
C GLN A 103 -15.98 9.60 -8.12
N GLU A 104 -14.92 9.84 -8.90
CA GLU A 104 -14.99 10.56 -10.17
C GLU A 104 -15.83 9.83 -11.23
N VAL A 105 -15.81 8.49 -11.22
CA VAL A 105 -16.61 7.68 -12.13
C VAL A 105 -18.09 7.79 -11.77
N TRP A 106 -18.44 7.64 -10.50
CA TRP A 106 -19.82 7.77 -10.02
C TRP A 106 -20.38 9.15 -10.30
N HIS A 107 -19.59 10.20 -10.02
CA HIS A 107 -19.98 11.56 -10.33
C HIS A 107 -20.28 11.75 -11.82
N ARG A 108 -19.40 11.28 -12.72
CA ARG A 108 -19.60 11.36 -14.18
C ARG A 108 -20.79 10.56 -14.68
N MET A 109 -21.15 9.49 -13.97
CA MET A 109 -22.35 8.68 -14.28
C MET A 109 -23.64 9.27 -13.72
N GLY A 110 -23.58 10.39 -13.01
CA GLY A 110 -24.73 11.04 -12.39
C GLY A 110 -25.26 10.29 -11.15
N VAL A 111 -24.45 9.41 -10.58
CA VAL A 111 -24.79 8.67 -9.34
C VAL A 111 -24.36 9.50 -8.14
N ASP A 112 -25.14 9.43 -7.05
CA ASP A 112 -24.77 10.06 -5.78
C ASP A 112 -23.48 9.44 -5.24
N THR A 113 -22.42 10.25 -5.26
CA THR A 113 -21.07 9.81 -4.91
C THR A 113 -20.94 9.47 -3.43
N GLU A 114 -21.61 10.25 -2.58
CA GLU A 114 -21.56 10.04 -1.12
C GLU A 114 -22.29 8.73 -0.72
N GLU A 115 -23.45 8.49 -1.32
CA GLU A 115 -24.21 7.27 -1.12
C GLU A 115 -23.42 6.04 -1.58
N MET A 116 -22.77 6.12 -2.76
CA MET A 116 -21.92 5.05 -3.28
C MET A 116 -20.70 4.76 -2.40
N VAL A 117 -20.05 5.78 -1.87
CA VAL A 117 -18.92 5.60 -0.94
C VAL A 117 -19.40 4.91 0.36
N LYS A 118 -20.53 5.37 0.92
CA LYS A 118 -21.13 4.74 2.10
C LYS A 118 -21.47 3.27 1.84
N PHE A 119 -22.08 2.98 0.68
CA PHE A 119 -22.40 1.61 0.27
C PHE A 119 -21.14 0.74 0.17
N GLN A 120 -20.09 1.21 -0.49
CA GLN A 120 -18.82 0.47 -0.63
C GLN A 120 -18.12 0.24 0.72
N LEU A 121 -18.16 1.21 1.63
CA LEU A 121 -17.58 1.06 2.97
C LEU A 121 -18.40 0.11 3.86
N ALA A 122 -19.70 0.00 3.61
CA ALA A 122 -20.60 -0.93 4.33
C ALA A 122 -20.59 -2.36 3.77
N MET A 123 -19.89 -2.60 2.64
CA MET A 123 -19.80 -3.95 2.06
C MET A 123 -19.07 -4.90 3.01
N PRO A 124 -19.50 -6.18 3.10
CA PRO A 124 -18.76 -7.20 3.85
C PRO A 124 -17.30 -7.30 3.43
N ASP A 125 -16.42 -7.61 4.37
CA ASP A 125 -14.97 -7.69 4.13
C ASP A 125 -14.59 -8.67 3.03
N GLU A 126 -15.36 -9.76 2.88
CA GLU A 126 -15.15 -10.77 1.85
C GLU A 126 -15.31 -10.21 0.44
N LEU A 127 -16.14 -9.18 0.27
CA LEU A 127 -16.36 -8.51 -1.02
C LEU A 127 -15.36 -7.38 -1.29
N ARG A 128 -14.61 -6.97 -0.25
CA ARG A 128 -13.54 -5.97 -0.34
C ARG A 128 -12.15 -6.58 -0.62
N VAL A 129 -12.11 -7.65 -1.42
CA VAL A 129 -10.91 -8.46 -1.68
C VAL A 129 -9.71 -7.60 -2.04
N PHE A 130 -9.87 -6.62 -2.93
CA PHE A 130 -8.77 -5.80 -3.37
C PHE A 130 -8.23 -4.86 -2.27
N GLN A 131 -9.11 -4.30 -1.43
CA GLN A 131 -8.69 -3.49 -0.28
C GLN A 131 -7.91 -4.33 0.73
N ARG A 132 -8.36 -5.56 0.99
CA ARG A 132 -7.63 -6.51 1.85
C ARG A 132 -6.25 -6.81 1.30
N MET A 133 -6.14 -7.08 0.00
CA MET A 133 -4.85 -7.32 -0.65
C MET A 133 -3.91 -6.11 -0.55
N LEU A 134 -4.43 -4.90 -0.68
CA LEU A 134 -3.66 -3.67 -0.50
C LEU A 134 -3.04 -3.62 0.92
N PHE A 135 -3.86 -3.75 1.96
CA PHE A 135 -3.38 -3.65 3.33
C PHE A 135 -2.51 -4.84 3.75
N SER A 136 -2.68 -6.01 3.13
CA SER A 136 -1.78 -7.15 3.34
C SER A 136 -0.35 -6.91 2.82
N LYS A 137 -0.12 -5.84 2.05
CA LYS A 137 1.22 -5.39 1.64
C LYS A 137 1.70 -4.20 2.47
N ILE A 138 0.83 -3.22 2.71
CA ILE A 138 1.18 -1.99 3.42
C ILE A 138 1.52 -2.24 4.90
N VAL A 139 0.66 -2.94 5.63
CA VAL A 139 0.82 -3.11 7.09
C VAL A 139 2.08 -3.89 7.45
N PRO A 140 2.42 -5.04 6.81
CA PRO A 140 3.69 -5.73 7.06
C PRO A 140 4.92 -4.89 6.70
N ASN A 141 4.87 -4.09 5.64
CA ASN A 141 5.97 -3.21 5.27
C ASN A 141 6.19 -2.12 6.33
N CYS A 142 5.13 -1.50 6.85
CA CYS A 142 5.23 -0.57 7.99
C CYS A 142 5.82 -1.25 9.24
N LYS A 143 5.48 -2.51 9.49
CA LYS A 143 6.08 -3.30 10.58
C LYS A 143 7.57 -3.55 10.35
N LYS A 144 7.96 -4.01 9.15
CA LYS A 144 9.37 -4.27 8.78
C LYS A 144 10.24 -3.02 8.90
N LEU A 145 9.68 -1.85 8.60
CA LEU A 145 10.33 -0.54 8.74
C LEU A 145 10.42 -0.05 10.21
N GLY A 146 9.79 -0.74 11.16
CA GLY A 146 9.70 -0.28 12.54
C GLY A 146 8.70 0.85 12.78
N LEU A 147 8.00 1.33 11.74
CA LEU A 147 7.05 2.44 11.85
C LEU A 147 5.78 2.07 12.63
N LEU A 148 5.38 0.80 12.59
CA LEU A 148 4.12 0.37 13.20
C LEU A 148 4.09 0.63 14.71
N ASP A 149 5.21 0.37 15.38
CA ASP A 149 5.36 0.44 16.84
C ASP A 149 6.24 1.62 17.31
N ALA A 150 6.68 2.49 16.40
CA ALA A 150 7.52 3.63 16.77
C ALA A 150 6.80 4.57 17.73
N GLY A 151 7.54 5.10 18.69
CA GLY A 151 7.04 6.06 19.68
C GLY A 151 5.95 5.48 20.57
N ASP A 152 4.76 6.07 20.51
CA ASP A 152 3.58 5.67 21.28
C ASP A 152 2.70 4.63 20.57
N GLY A 153 3.14 4.07 19.43
CA GLY A 153 2.36 3.11 18.65
C GLY A 153 1.21 3.72 17.84
N TRP A 154 1.26 5.01 17.57
CA TRP A 154 0.18 5.75 16.90
C TRP A 154 -0.28 5.09 15.58
N LEU A 155 0.66 4.63 14.75
CA LEU A 155 0.30 4.02 13.46
C LEU A 155 -0.43 2.69 13.65
N ARG A 156 -0.05 1.91 14.65
CA ARG A 156 -0.75 0.68 15.05
C ARG A 156 -2.19 0.99 15.44
N ASP A 157 -2.39 2.02 16.28
CA ASP A 157 -3.73 2.44 16.69
C ASP A 157 -4.58 2.86 15.50
N ARG A 158 -4.02 3.65 14.57
CA ARG A 158 -4.73 4.07 13.35
C ARG A 158 -5.13 2.89 12.47
N PHE A 159 -4.23 1.91 12.26
CA PHE A 159 -4.56 0.70 11.50
C PHE A 159 -5.55 -0.21 12.23
N THR A 160 -5.56 -0.18 13.55
CA THR A 160 -6.56 -0.88 14.37
C THR A 160 -7.94 -0.22 14.20
N ASP A 161 -8.02 1.11 14.30
CA ASP A 161 -9.26 1.87 14.15
C ASP A 161 -9.98 1.61 12.81
N ILE A 162 -9.20 1.43 11.73
CA ILE A 162 -9.76 1.12 10.40
C ILE A 162 -9.85 -0.39 10.09
N GLY A 163 -9.55 -1.24 11.09
CA GLY A 163 -9.75 -2.69 11.01
C GLY A 163 -8.78 -3.42 10.08
N VAL A 164 -7.54 -2.93 9.91
CA VAL A 164 -6.56 -3.55 9.00
C VAL A 164 -5.32 -4.11 9.71
N ILE A 165 -5.21 -3.93 11.01
CA ILE A 165 -4.05 -4.41 11.79
C ILE A 165 -3.88 -5.93 11.72
N GLN A 166 -4.94 -6.70 11.46
CA GLN A 166 -4.87 -8.15 11.29
C GLN A 166 -3.92 -8.60 10.18
N PHE A 167 -3.51 -7.70 9.30
CA PHE A 167 -2.55 -8.00 8.23
C PHE A 167 -1.09 -7.84 8.65
N GLU A 168 -0.78 -7.44 9.89
CA GLU A 168 0.60 -7.16 10.33
C GLU A 168 1.58 -8.33 10.16
N ASP A 169 1.09 -9.56 10.31
CA ASP A 169 1.88 -10.79 10.16
C ASP A 169 1.58 -11.53 8.85
N TRP A 170 0.96 -10.82 7.90
CA TRP A 170 0.68 -11.43 6.61
C TRP A 170 2.00 -11.74 5.90
N VAL A 171 2.24 -13.03 5.66
CA VAL A 171 3.42 -13.49 4.91
C VAL A 171 3.22 -13.12 3.45
N ASP A 172 4.12 -12.34 2.94
CA ASP A 172 4.09 -11.94 1.54
C ASP A 172 4.60 -13.08 0.67
N THR A 173 3.68 -13.72 -0.08
CA THR A 173 4.05 -14.70 -1.10
C THR A 173 4.92 -14.11 -2.21
N SER A 174 5.11 -12.78 -2.26
CA SER A 174 6.07 -12.16 -3.18
C SER A 174 7.53 -12.48 -2.83
N GLU A 175 7.82 -12.91 -1.61
CA GLU A 175 9.15 -13.45 -1.28
C GLU A 175 9.46 -14.71 -2.11
N GLU A 176 8.45 -15.49 -2.50
CA GLU A 176 8.60 -16.61 -3.45
C GLU A 176 9.08 -16.17 -4.83
N PHE A 177 8.87 -14.89 -5.20
CA PHE A 177 9.31 -14.34 -6.48
C PHE A 177 10.71 -13.76 -6.46
N LEU A 178 11.33 -13.60 -5.27
CA LEU A 178 12.73 -13.16 -5.15
C LEU A 178 13.73 -14.23 -5.62
N GLU A 179 13.31 -15.50 -5.64
CA GLU A 179 14.15 -16.66 -6.00
C GLU A 179 14.03 -17.06 -7.48
N LEU A 180 13.44 -16.23 -8.33
CA LEU A 180 13.34 -16.52 -9.76
C LEU A 180 14.64 -16.13 -10.47
N ASP A 181 15.43 -17.15 -10.83
CA ASP A 181 16.53 -17.08 -11.78
C ASP A 181 16.01 -16.92 -13.25
#